data_ce8960ec9d4e30ebd92e2ab5333effef
#
_entry.id   ce8960ec9d4e30ebd92e2ab5333effef
#
_cell.length_a   1.000
_cell.length_b   1.000
_cell.length_c   1.000
_cell.angle_alpha   90.00
_cell.angle_beta   90.00
_cell.angle_gamma   90.00
#
_symmetry.space_group_name_H-M   'P 1'
#
loop_
_entity.id
_entity.type
_entity.pdbx_description
1 polymer ?
#
loop_
_entity_poly.entity_id
_entity_poly.type
_entity_poly.pdbx_seq_one_letter_code
_entity_poly.pdbx_strand_id
1 'polypeptide(L)'
;MIKIKKGLDLPIAGRPEQAVYDGPAITEVALLGEEYAGMRPSMKVKEGDSVKKGQVLFEDKKNPGVVFTAPASGKIAAIHRGEKRVLQSVVIAVEGDDEIEFERYAPDALANLSGEEVRRNLIQSGLWTVLRTRPFSKIPAVDAEPFAIFVNAMDTNPLAADPVVVIKEAAEDFRRGLLVLSRLTERKVHVCKAAGADVPSENAANIETHEFGGPHPAGLSGTHIHFIEPVGANKTVWTINYQDVIAIGRLFVTGRLNAERVVALGGPQVNKPRLLRTVLGAKVSQITAGELVDADNRVISGSVLNGAIAQGAHDYLGRYHNQISVIEEGRSKELFGWVAPQPDKYSITRTTLGHFLKNKLFKFTTAVNGGDRAMVPIGTYERVMPLDILPTLLLRDLIVGDTDSAQALGCLELDEEDLALCSFVCPGKYEYGPLLRKVLETIEKEG
;
A
#
# COMPACT_ATOMS: atom_id res chain seq x y z
N MET A 1 -19.96 5.68 13.36
CA MET A 1 -19.63 5.72 11.93
C MET A 1 -19.15 7.11 11.54
N ILE A 2 -17.95 7.20 10.97
CA ILE A 2 -17.35 8.44 10.46
C ILE A 2 -17.66 8.54 8.97
N LYS A 3 -18.35 9.59 8.53
CA LYS A 3 -18.80 9.76 7.14
C LYS A 3 -17.91 10.73 6.40
N ILE A 4 -17.13 10.23 5.46
CA ILE A 4 -16.31 11.02 4.55
C ILE A 4 -17.20 11.56 3.43
N LYS A 5 -17.15 12.88 3.21
CA LYS A 5 -18.01 13.58 2.24
C LYS A 5 -17.26 14.01 0.97
N LYS A 6 -15.98 14.33 1.11
CA LYS A 6 -15.11 14.75 0.00
C LYS A 6 -14.31 13.55 -0.48
N GLY A 7 -14.04 13.48 -1.76
CA GLY A 7 -13.33 12.37 -2.38
C GLY A 7 -13.82 12.09 -3.79
N LEU A 8 -13.37 10.99 -4.37
CA LEU A 8 -13.73 10.60 -5.72
C LEU A 8 -13.58 9.09 -5.93
N ASP A 9 -14.67 8.41 -6.21
CA ASP A 9 -14.62 7.05 -6.73
C ASP A 9 -14.41 7.08 -8.23
N LEU A 10 -13.28 6.56 -8.71
CA LEU A 10 -13.01 6.51 -10.14
C LEU A 10 -13.94 5.51 -10.83
N PRO A 11 -14.71 5.92 -11.86
CA PRO A 11 -15.58 5.02 -12.60
C PRO A 11 -14.78 4.19 -13.62
N ILE A 12 -13.80 3.44 -13.16
CA ILE A 12 -12.92 2.61 -13.99
C ILE A 12 -13.57 1.25 -14.27
N ALA A 13 -13.46 0.79 -15.52
CA ALA A 13 -13.90 -0.53 -15.96
C ALA A 13 -12.94 -1.63 -15.48
N GLY A 14 -13.43 -2.89 -15.48
CA GLY A 14 -12.61 -4.05 -15.11
C GLY A 14 -12.53 -4.28 -13.61
N ARG A 15 -13.61 -4.01 -12.86
CA ARG A 15 -13.69 -4.33 -11.43
C ARG A 15 -13.56 -5.84 -11.22
N PRO A 16 -12.71 -6.29 -10.27
CA PRO A 16 -12.54 -7.71 -9.98
C PRO A 16 -13.79 -8.30 -9.32
N GLU A 17 -14.13 -9.52 -9.74
CA GLU A 17 -15.06 -10.36 -9.01
C GLU A 17 -14.52 -10.59 -7.59
N GLN A 18 -15.38 -10.41 -6.58
CA GLN A 18 -14.99 -10.52 -5.18
C GLN A 18 -15.08 -11.99 -4.71
N ALA A 19 -14.40 -12.88 -5.44
CA ALA A 19 -14.20 -14.28 -5.12
C ALA A 19 -12.72 -14.64 -5.31
N VAL A 20 -12.17 -15.41 -4.36
CA VAL A 20 -10.76 -15.79 -4.36
C VAL A 20 -10.56 -17.05 -5.19
N TYR A 21 -9.65 -16.99 -6.15
CA TYR A 21 -9.23 -18.09 -7.01
C TYR A 21 -7.76 -18.38 -6.78
N ASP A 22 -7.33 -19.60 -7.01
CA ASP A 22 -5.92 -19.93 -7.00
C ASP A 22 -5.21 -19.26 -8.19
N GLY A 23 -4.12 -18.58 -7.90
CA GLY A 23 -3.24 -17.99 -8.91
C GLY A 23 -2.31 -19.00 -9.54
N PRO A 24 -1.53 -18.60 -10.56
CA PRO A 24 -0.53 -19.46 -11.17
C PRO A 24 0.60 -19.80 -10.18
N ALA A 25 1.30 -20.90 -10.43
CA ALA A 25 2.52 -21.23 -9.70
C ALA A 25 3.59 -20.15 -9.96
N ILE A 26 4.15 -19.60 -8.88
CA ILE A 26 5.16 -18.55 -8.94
C ILE A 26 6.55 -19.18 -8.83
N THR A 27 7.41 -18.92 -9.80
CA THR A 27 8.78 -19.43 -9.84
C THR A 27 9.83 -18.39 -9.46
N GLU A 28 9.45 -17.12 -9.37
CA GLU A 28 10.31 -16.03 -8.92
C GLU A 28 9.57 -15.10 -7.97
N VAL A 29 10.24 -14.73 -6.89
CA VAL A 29 9.78 -13.70 -5.95
C VAL A 29 10.88 -12.69 -5.71
N ALA A 30 10.53 -11.45 -5.31
CA ALA A 30 11.53 -10.47 -4.93
C ALA A 30 11.10 -9.57 -3.78
N LEU A 31 12.09 -9.00 -3.09
CA LEU A 31 11.90 -7.83 -2.24
C LEU A 31 12.36 -6.60 -3.01
N LEU A 32 11.50 -5.59 -3.06
CA LEU A 32 11.79 -4.29 -3.70
C LEU A 32 12.35 -3.33 -2.66
N GLY A 33 13.56 -2.81 -2.91
CA GLY A 33 14.25 -1.98 -1.93
C GLY A 33 13.71 -0.56 -1.79
N GLU A 34 13.19 0.00 -2.89
CA GLU A 34 12.72 1.40 -2.97
C GLU A 34 11.39 1.63 -2.24
N GLU A 35 10.66 0.57 -1.88
CA GLU A 35 9.42 0.65 -1.12
C GLU A 35 9.61 1.02 0.35
N TYR A 36 10.83 0.89 0.85
CA TYR A 36 11.15 1.16 2.25
C TYR A 36 11.79 2.54 2.38
N ALA A 37 10.98 3.53 2.71
CA ALA A 37 11.41 4.93 2.81
C ALA A 37 12.66 5.11 3.68
N GLY A 38 13.72 5.67 3.08
CA GLY A 38 14.98 5.96 3.76
C GLY A 38 15.88 4.76 4.10
N MET A 39 15.46 3.52 3.78
CA MET A 39 16.22 2.30 4.05
C MET A 39 17.57 2.29 3.33
N ARG A 40 18.59 1.78 4.01
CA ARG A 40 19.93 1.57 3.44
C ARG A 40 20.40 0.13 3.68
N PRO A 41 20.39 -0.75 2.65
CA PRO A 41 20.61 -2.17 2.84
C PRO A 41 22.06 -2.52 3.19
N SER A 42 22.20 -3.43 4.15
CA SER A 42 23.42 -4.21 4.43
C SER A 42 23.16 -5.65 4.05
N MET A 43 23.60 -6.05 2.84
CA MET A 43 23.35 -7.38 2.30
C MET A 43 24.01 -8.46 3.17
N LYS A 44 23.27 -9.55 3.43
CA LYS A 44 23.73 -10.77 4.09
C LYS A 44 23.88 -11.93 3.11
N VAL A 45 23.42 -11.74 1.89
CA VAL A 45 23.46 -12.74 0.81
C VAL A 45 24.05 -12.13 -0.46
N LYS A 46 24.48 -12.99 -1.36
CA LYS A 46 24.96 -12.67 -2.72
C LYS A 46 24.26 -13.55 -3.75
N GLU A 47 24.38 -13.18 -5.01
CA GLU A 47 23.86 -13.98 -6.13
C GLU A 47 24.44 -15.40 -6.11
N GLY A 48 23.59 -16.39 -6.33
CA GLY A 48 23.90 -17.81 -6.28
C GLY A 48 23.75 -18.47 -4.90
N ASP A 49 23.60 -17.70 -3.81
CA ASP A 49 23.37 -18.28 -2.49
C ASP A 49 22.00 -18.95 -2.40
N SER A 50 21.94 -20.11 -1.75
CA SER A 50 20.66 -20.74 -1.37
C SER A 50 20.12 -20.13 -0.10
N VAL A 51 18.82 -19.90 -0.06
CA VAL A 51 18.11 -19.29 1.07
C VAL A 51 16.86 -20.08 1.43
N LYS A 52 16.55 -20.10 2.73
CA LYS A 52 15.30 -20.65 3.26
C LYS A 52 14.26 -19.55 3.40
N LYS A 53 12.98 -19.88 3.32
CA LYS A 53 11.90 -18.95 3.68
C LYS A 53 12.08 -18.45 5.11
N GLY A 54 12.01 -17.14 5.34
CA GLY A 54 12.29 -16.52 6.64
C GLY A 54 13.76 -16.20 6.91
N GLN A 55 14.70 -16.62 6.06
CA GLN A 55 16.12 -16.28 6.22
C GLN A 55 16.37 -14.80 5.90
N VAL A 56 17.23 -14.16 6.72
CA VAL A 56 17.60 -12.75 6.54
C VAL A 56 18.39 -12.56 5.24
N LEU A 57 17.90 -11.66 4.39
CA LEU A 57 18.53 -11.26 3.13
C LEU A 57 19.40 -10.01 3.29
N PHE A 58 18.91 -9.04 4.03
CA PHE A 58 19.63 -7.80 4.36
C PHE A 58 19.06 -7.16 5.62
N GLU A 59 19.81 -6.22 6.17
CA GLU A 59 19.46 -5.39 7.31
C GLU A 59 19.46 -3.91 6.91
N ASP A 60 18.70 -3.08 7.63
CA ASP A 60 18.76 -1.64 7.43
C ASP A 60 19.89 -1.02 8.25
N LYS A 61 20.88 -0.41 7.58
CA LYS A 61 21.98 0.31 8.26
C LYS A 61 21.54 1.55 9.01
N LYS A 62 20.43 2.15 8.61
CA LYS A 62 19.91 3.38 9.24
C LYS A 62 18.95 3.09 10.39
N ASN A 63 18.37 1.88 10.41
CA ASN A 63 17.49 1.40 11.46
C ASN A 63 18.01 0.07 12.01
N PRO A 64 19.03 0.09 12.88
CA PRO A 64 19.68 -1.12 13.37
C PRO A 64 18.72 -2.09 14.03
N GLY A 65 18.84 -3.38 13.69
CA GLY A 65 17.97 -4.44 14.17
C GLY A 65 16.79 -4.75 13.24
N VAL A 66 16.44 -3.89 12.31
CA VAL A 66 15.43 -4.19 11.30
C VAL A 66 16.00 -5.10 10.23
N VAL A 67 15.40 -6.28 10.07
CA VAL A 67 15.81 -7.29 9.10
C VAL A 67 14.73 -7.53 8.04
N PHE A 68 15.17 -7.91 6.85
CA PHE A 68 14.33 -8.25 5.71
C PHE A 68 14.57 -9.70 5.34
N THR A 69 13.52 -10.50 5.34
CA THR A 69 13.59 -11.95 5.23
C THR A 69 13.02 -12.46 3.92
N ALA A 70 13.51 -13.59 3.45
CA ALA A 70 13.08 -14.25 2.22
C ALA A 70 11.60 -14.69 2.32
N PRO A 71 10.74 -14.32 1.37
CA PRO A 71 9.35 -14.77 1.34
C PRO A 71 9.18 -16.22 0.86
N ALA A 72 10.20 -16.79 0.22
CA ALA A 72 10.23 -18.17 -0.25
C ALA A 72 11.64 -18.76 -0.13
N SER A 73 11.74 -20.10 -0.17
CA SER A 73 13.00 -20.80 -0.31
C SER A 73 13.47 -20.79 -1.77
N GLY A 74 14.76 -20.91 -1.99
CA GLY A 74 15.33 -20.97 -3.32
C GLY A 74 16.76 -20.45 -3.43
N LYS A 75 17.11 -19.92 -4.60
CA LYS A 75 18.43 -19.31 -4.86
C LYS A 75 18.30 -17.84 -5.18
N ILE A 76 19.22 -17.03 -4.68
CA ILE A 76 19.33 -15.62 -5.09
C ILE A 76 19.73 -15.57 -6.55
N ALA A 77 18.76 -15.25 -7.41
CA ALA A 77 18.93 -15.19 -8.85
C ALA A 77 19.60 -13.90 -9.31
N ALA A 78 19.24 -12.76 -8.67
CA ALA A 78 19.80 -11.47 -9.01
C ALA A 78 19.65 -10.47 -7.84
N ILE A 79 20.56 -9.49 -7.79
CA ILE A 79 20.48 -8.32 -6.91
C ILE A 79 20.58 -7.07 -7.77
N HIS A 80 19.41 -6.54 -8.18
CA HIS A 80 19.36 -5.36 -9.04
C HIS A 80 19.65 -4.08 -8.28
N ARG A 81 20.45 -3.23 -8.88
CA ARG A 81 20.81 -1.91 -8.32
C ARG A 81 20.66 -0.85 -9.39
N GLY A 82 19.98 0.23 -9.03
CA GLY A 82 19.83 1.43 -9.86
C GLY A 82 20.97 2.42 -9.73
N GLU A 83 20.69 3.66 -10.08
CA GLU A 83 21.63 4.76 -9.93
C GLU A 83 22.10 4.89 -8.47
N LYS A 84 23.36 5.35 -8.30
CA LYS A 84 23.99 5.49 -6.98
C LYS A 84 23.96 4.21 -6.14
N ARG A 85 23.81 3.04 -6.79
CA ARG A 85 23.72 1.71 -6.17
C ARG A 85 22.51 1.52 -5.24
N VAL A 86 21.43 2.27 -5.46
CA VAL A 86 20.15 2.04 -4.77
C VAL A 86 19.67 0.62 -5.04
N LEU A 87 19.26 -0.10 -4.00
CA LEU A 87 18.71 -1.44 -4.15
C LEU A 87 17.34 -1.35 -4.82
N GLN A 88 17.21 -1.94 -6.00
CA GLN A 88 15.92 -2.08 -6.71
C GLN A 88 15.21 -3.36 -6.29
N SER A 89 15.84 -4.53 -6.47
CA SER A 89 15.24 -5.79 -6.05
C SER A 89 16.28 -6.85 -5.68
N VAL A 90 15.90 -7.74 -4.76
CA VAL A 90 16.59 -9.00 -4.47
C VAL A 90 15.68 -10.12 -4.93
N VAL A 91 16.06 -10.78 -6.01
CA VAL A 91 15.26 -11.81 -6.69
C VAL A 91 15.65 -13.19 -6.22
N ILE A 92 14.65 -13.99 -5.88
CA ILE A 92 14.79 -15.40 -5.50
C ILE A 92 14.11 -16.27 -6.55
N ALA A 93 14.87 -17.15 -7.20
CA ALA A 93 14.31 -18.26 -7.96
C ALA A 93 13.80 -19.30 -6.96
N VAL A 94 12.50 -19.52 -6.94
CA VAL A 94 11.84 -20.38 -5.94
C VAL A 94 12.20 -21.84 -6.19
N GLU A 95 12.73 -22.49 -5.17
CA GLU A 95 13.15 -23.91 -5.22
C GLU A 95 12.99 -24.53 -3.82
N GLY A 96 12.27 -25.65 -3.72
CA GLY A 96 12.03 -26.34 -2.45
C GLY A 96 11.05 -25.58 -1.54
N ASP A 97 10.96 -26.04 -0.31
CA ASP A 97 10.04 -25.55 0.73
C ASP A 97 10.73 -25.39 2.11
N ASP A 98 12.05 -25.33 2.12
CA ASP A 98 12.83 -25.13 3.34
C ASP A 98 12.47 -23.80 4.01
N GLU A 99 12.23 -23.82 5.32
CA GLU A 99 11.87 -22.61 6.06
C GLU A 99 12.56 -22.52 7.42
N ILE A 100 12.67 -21.30 7.93
CA ILE A 100 13.10 -21.01 9.29
C ILE A 100 11.89 -21.15 10.21
N GLU A 101 12.04 -21.87 11.31
CA GLU A 101 11.04 -21.93 12.37
C GLU A 101 11.33 -20.82 13.41
N PHE A 102 10.25 -20.11 13.76
CA PHE A 102 10.24 -19.03 14.76
C PHE A 102 9.55 -19.49 16.04
N GLU A 103 9.55 -18.64 17.05
CA GLU A 103 8.83 -18.93 18.29
C GLU A 103 7.32 -19.06 18.01
N ARG A 104 6.73 -20.12 18.56
CA ARG A 104 5.29 -20.38 18.48
C ARG A 104 4.67 -20.45 19.86
N TYR A 105 3.41 -20.06 19.92
CA TYR A 105 2.67 -20.01 21.18
C TYR A 105 1.34 -20.72 21.04
N ALA A 106 0.83 -21.27 22.14
CA ALA A 106 -0.52 -21.78 22.16
C ALA A 106 -1.52 -20.62 22.00
N PRO A 107 -2.65 -20.82 21.30
CA PRO A 107 -3.61 -19.74 21.05
C PRO A 107 -4.10 -19.01 22.30
N ASP A 108 -4.28 -19.72 23.40
CA ASP A 108 -4.69 -19.18 24.71
C ASP A 108 -3.59 -18.40 25.43
N ALA A 109 -2.33 -18.62 25.08
CA ALA A 109 -1.19 -17.89 25.64
C ALA A 109 -1.00 -16.51 25.02
N LEU A 110 -1.55 -16.24 23.82
CA LEU A 110 -1.32 -15.00 23.09
C LEU A 110 -1.73 -13.75 23.88
N ALA A 111 -2.80 -13.85 24.67
CA ALA A 111 -3.27 -12.75 25.51
C ALA A 111 -2.31 -12.36 26.65
N ASN A 112 -1.40 -13.26 27.01
CA ASN A 112 -0.48 -13.09 28.15
C ASN A 112 0.95 -12.78 27.70
N LEU A 113 1.22 -12.66 26.40
CA LEU A 113 2.54 -12.32 25.89
C LEU A 113 2.97 -10.94 26.36
N SER A 114 4.24 -10.81 26.68
CA SER A 114 4.86 -9.50 26.89
C SER A 114 5.09 -8.78 25.55
N GLY A 115 5.09 -7.46 25.55
CA GLY A 115 5.43 -6.67 24.37
C GLY A 115 6.84 -6.98 23.83
N GLU A 116 7.76 -7.37 24.71
CA GLU A 116 9.13 -7.76 24.34
C GLU A 116 9.16 -9.08 23.56
N GLU A 117 8.42 -10.10 23.98
CA GLU A 117 8.29 -11.37 23.26
C GLU A 117 7.68 -11.16 21.87
N VAL A 118 6.63 -10.33 21.78
CA VAL A 118 5.99 -9.99 20.50
C VAL A 118 6.98 -9.28 19.60
N ARG A 119 7.65 -8.25 20.09
CA ARG A 119 8.64 -7.45 19.36
C ARG A 119 9.77 -8.32 18.83
N ARG A 120 10.37 -9.16 19.68
CA ARG A 120 11.45 -10.07 19.32
C ARG A 120 11.07 -11.00 18.17
N ASN A 121 9.90 -11.65 18.25
CA ASN A 121 9.45 -12.57 17.21
C ASN A 121 9.14 -11.87 15.89
N LEU A 122 8.51 -10.67 15.92
CA LEU A 122 8.27 -9.86 14.73
C LEU A 122 9.57 -9.41 14.06
N ILE A 123 10.58 -9.02 14.85
CA ILE A 123 11.89 -8.61 14.32
C ILE A 123 12.58 -9.80 13.67
N GLN A 124 12.70 -10.93 14.37
CA GLN A 124 13.41 -12.11 13.88
C GLN A 124 12.79 -12.67 12.60
N SER A 125 11.46 -12.67 12.50
CA SER A 125 10.73 -13.14 11.31
C SER A 125 10.76 -12.16 10.14
N GLY A 126 11.18 -10.91 10.34
CA GLY A 126 11.10 -9.84 9.36
C GLY A 126 9.70 -9.21 9.25
N LEU A 127 8.70 -9.71 10.00
CA LEU A 127 7.36 -9.11 10.00
C LEU A 127 7.30 -7.74 10.69
N TRP A 128 8.36 -7.31 11.37
CA TRP A 128 8.47 -5.94 11.85
C TRP A 128 8.33 -4.91 10.71
N THR A 129 8.76 -5.26 9.51
CA THR A 129 8.70 -4.41 8.31
C THR A 129 7.29 -4.15 7.79
N VAL A 130 6.25 -4.82 8.34
CA VAL A 130 4.84 -4.57 7.97
C VAL A 130 4.31 -3.27 8.58
N LEU A 131 4.92 -2.84 9.69
CA LEU A 131 4.56 -1.63 10.41
C LEU A 131 5.14 -0.41 9.71
N ARG A 132 4.30 0.61 9.51
CA ARG A 132 4.71 1.90 8.93
C ARG A 132 4.34 3.03 9.86
N THR A 133 5.27 3.94 10.08
CA THR A 133 5.04 5.12 10.93
C THR A 133 4.23 6.20 10.19
N ARG A 134 3.51 7.01 10.92
CA ARG A 134 3.07 8.35 10.53
C ARG A 134 3.51 9.31 11.65
N PRO A 135 4.25 10.34 11.37
CA PRO A 135 4.80 10.82 10.07
C PRO A 135 5.80 9.87 9.40
N PHE A 136 6.19 10.24 8.18
CA PHE A 136 7.31 9.75 7.35
C PHE A 136 7.14 8.39 6.67
N SER A 137 6.16 7.56 7.01
CA SER A 137 5.91 6.24 6.41
C SER A 137 7.12 5.30 6.41
N LYS A 138 7.89 5.31 7.48
CA LYS A 138 9.07 4.45 7.67
C LYS A 138 8.74 3.21 8.50
N ILE A 139 9.62 2.23 8.43
CA ILE A 139 9.61 1.13 9.38
C ILE A 139 10.02 1.69 10.75
N PRO A 140 9.26 1.46 11.83
CA PRO A 140 9.61 1.97 13.15
C PRO A 140 10.94 1.42 13.66
N ALA A 141 11.67 2.19 14.47
CA ALA A 141 12.82 1.69 15.19
C ALA A 141 12.40 0.55 16.12
N VAL A 142 13.30 -0.42 16.31
CA VAL A 142 12.98 -1.66 17.06
C VAL A 142 12.63 -1.42 18.53
N ASP A 143 13.06 -0.30 19.09
CA ASP A 143 12.81 0.15 20.46
C ASP A 143 11.71 1.22 20.56
N ALA A 144 11.18 1.69 19.42
CA ALA A 144 10.14 2.71 19.40
C ALA A 144 8.80 2.17 19.94
N GLU A 145 7.99 3.10 20.46
CA GLU A 145 6.62 2.83 20.88
C GLU A 145 5.65 3.76 20.15
N PRO A 146 4.54 3.21 19.61
CA PRO A 146 3.55 4.02 18.93
C PRO A 146 2.61 4.72 19.94
N PHE A 147 2.11 5.89 19.56
CA PHE A 147 1.00 6.51 20.28
C PHE A 147 -0.31 5.73 20.05
N ALA A 148 -0.48 5.13 18.90
CA ALA A 148 -1.55 4.21 18.56
C ALA A 148 -1.13 3.32 17.39
N ILE A 149 -1.80 2.17 17.21
CA ILE A 149 -1.65 1.32 16.02
C ILE A 149 -2.98 1.34 15.26
N PHE A 150 -2.91 1.62 13.95
CA PHE A 150 -4.05 1.62 13.06
C PHE A 150 -4.03 0.37 12.18
N VAL A 151 -5.01 -0.49 12.34
CA VAL A 151 -5.26 -1.64 11.49
C VAL A 151 -6.24 -1.22 10.39
N ASN A 152 -5.77 -1.18 9.15
CA ASN A 152 -6.62 -0.88 8.01
C ASN A 152 -7.32 -2.15 7.50
N ALA A 153 -8.61 -2.31 7.84
CA ALA A 153 -9.48 -3.40 7.44
C ALA A 153 -10.56 -2.95 6.43
N MET A 154 -10.27 -1.90 5.66
CA MET A 154 -11.05 -1.49 4.50
C MET A 154 -10.14 -1.01 3.38
N ASP A 155 -10.67 -0.96 2.15
CA ASP A 155 -9.98 -0.43 1.00
C ASP A 155 -10.98 0.26 0.06
N THR A 156 -10.72 1.50 -0.31
CA THR A 156 -11.51 2.27 -1.27
C THR A 156 -10.74 2.60 -2.53
N ASN A 157 -9.55 2.02 -2.71
CA ASN A 157 -8.80 2.18 -3.96
C ASN A 157 -9.63 1.65 -5.14
N PRO A 158 -9.54 2.29 -6.31
CA PRO A 158 -10.15 1.75 -7.51
C PRO A 158 -9.64 0.32 -7.79
N LEU A 159 -10.55 -0.61 -8.10
CA LEU A 159 -10.25 -2.02 -8.41
C LEU A 159 -9.72 -2.85 -7.22
N ALA A 160 -9.83 -2.39 -6.00
CA ALA A 160 -9.37 -3.12 -4.83
C ALA A 160 -10.22 -4.36 -4.52
N ALA A 161 -9.63 -5.29 -3.78
CA ALA A 161 -10.35 -6.37 -3.11
C ALA A 161 -11.19 -5.81 -1.96
N ASP A 162 -12.36 -6.40 -1.71
CA ASP A 162 -13.08 -6.21 -0.44
C ASP A 162 -12.32 -6.95 0.67
N PRO A 163 -11.77 -6.26 1.67
CA PRO A 163 -11.06 -6.91 2.77
C PRO A 163 -11.87 -7.95 3.52
N VAL A 164 -13.20 -7.79 3.59
CA VAL A 164 -14.09 -8.76 4.26
C VAL A 164 -14.00 -10.15 3.64
N VAL A 165 -13.86 -10.24 2.30
CA VAL A 165 -13.73 -11.51 1.59
C VAL A 165 -12.47 -12.25 2.04
N VAL A 166 -11.35 -11.54 2.11
CA VAL A 166 -10.06 -12.12 2.48
C VAL A 166 -10.00 -12.43 3.99
N ILE A 167 -10.49 -11.52 4.82
CA ILE A 167 -10.49 -11.71 6.28
C ILE A 167 -11.35 -12.90 6.68
N LYS A 168 -12.50 -13.13 6.02
CA LYS A 168 -13.38 -14.27 6.32
C LYS A 168 -12.70 -15.63 6.11
N GLU A 169 -11.83 -15.77 5.13
CA GLU A 169 -11.07 -17.01 4.91
C GLU A 169 -10.07 -17.30 6.03
N ALA A 170 -9.60 -16.27 6.75
CA ALA A 170 -8.60 -16.37 7.81
C ALA A 170 -9.02 -15.63 9.09
N ALA A 171 -10.30 -15.70 9.45
CA ALA A 171 -10.90 -14.93 10.53
C ALA A 171 -10.20 -15.14 11.89
N GLU A 172 -9.85 -16.39 12.20
CA GLU A 172 -9.15 -16.72 13.44
C GLU A 172 -7.71 -16.18 13.47
N ASP A 173 -6.98 -16.26 12.34
CA ASP A 173 -5.64 -15.71 12.26
C ASP A 173 -5.68 -14.17 12.36
N PHE A 174 -6.71 -13.53 11.80
CA PHE A 174 -6.91 -12.09 11.95
C PHE A 174 -7.16 -11.71 13.42
N ARG A 175 -8.04 -12.41 14.15
CA ARG A 175 -8.26 -12.16 15.59
C ARG A 175 -7.00 -12.33 16.41
N ARG A 176 -6.25 -13.43 16.18
CA ARG A 176 -4.98 -13.70 16.83
C ARG A 176 -3.95 -12.60 16.55
N GLY A 177 -3.90 -12.13 15.30
CA GLY A 177 -3.05 -10.99 14.92
C GLY A 177 -3.40 -9.71 15.66
N LEU A 178 -4.70 -9.39 15.81
CA LEU A 178 -5.15 -8.25 16.59
C LEU A 178 -4.73 -8.38 18.06
N LEU A 179 -4.87 -9.58 18.63
CA LEU A 179 -4.48 -9.84 20.00
C LEU A 179 -2.98 -9.66 20.21
N VAL A 180 -2.15 -10.17 19.29
CA VAL A 180 -0.68 -9.98 19.31
C VAL A 180 -0.34 -8.50 19.20
N LEU A 181 -0.95 -7.76 18.25
CA LEU A 181 -0.71 -6.32 18.10
C LEU A 181 -1.08 -5.52 19.35
N SER A 182 -2.14 -5.94 20.06
CA SER A 182 -2.56 -5.30 21.31
C SER A 182 -1.51 -5.41 22.41
N ARG A 183 -0.55 -6.34 22.30
CA ARG A 183 0.56 -6.53 23.25
C ARG A 183 1.79 -5.68 22.93
N LEU A 184 1.86 -5.08 21.72
CA LEU A 184 2.96 -4.16 21.34
C LEU A 184 2.88 -2.79 22.02
N THR A 185 1.70 -2.40 22.49
CA THR A 185 1.48 -1.09 23.08
C THR A 185 0.44 -1.16 24.21
N GLU A 186 0.63 -0.36 25.24
CA GLU A 186 -0.42 -0.14 26.26
C GLU A 186 -1.50 0.84 25.79
N ARG A 187 -1.27 1.50 24.66
CA ARG A 187 -2.19 2.46 24.06
C ARG A 187 -3.17 1.76 23.11
N LYS A 188 -3.97 2.52 22.36
CA LYS A 188 -5.04 1.98 21.53
C LYS A 188 -4.56 1.34 20.23
N VAL A 189 -5.23 0.24 19.87
CA VAL A 189 -5.20 -0.37 18.54
C VAL A 189 -6.55 -0.10 17.89
N HIS A 190 -6.55 0.75 16.88
CA HIS A 190 -7.75 1.14 16.14
C HIS A 190 -7.96 0.25 14.93
N VAL A 191 -9.04 -0.51 14.90
CA VAL A 191 -9.43 -1.32 13.74
C VAL A 191 -10.42 -0.50 12.91
N CYS A 192 -10.00 -0.07 11.72
CA CYS A 192 -10.80 0.74 10.83
C CYS A 192 -11.41 -0.12 9.73
N LYS A 193 -12.74 -0.18 9.67
CA LYS A 193 -13.50 -1.01 8.73
C LYS A 193 -14.55 -0.19 7.98
N ALA A 194 -15.04 -0.71 6.86
CA ALA A 194 -16.16 -0.13 6.14
C ALA A 194 -17.46 -0.22 6.99
N ALA A 195 -18.32 0.77 6.84
CA ALA A 195 -19.59 0.81 7.55
C ALA A 195 -20.43 -0.45 7.29
N GLY A 196 -20.84 -1.12 8.36
CA GLY A 196 -21.60 -2.36 8.30
C GLY A 196 -20.80 -3.61 7.85
N ALA A 197 -19.49 -3.50 7.63
CA ALA A 197 -18.65 -4.65 7.26
C ALA A 197 -18.53 -5.65 8.42
N ASP A 198 -18.64 -6.94 8.08
CA ASP A 198 -18.51 -8.05 9.04
C ASP A 198 -17.02 -8.43 9.19
N VAL A 199 -16.29 -7.61 9.96
CA VAL A 199 -14.88 -7.83 10.29
C VAL A 199 -14.81 -8.39 11.71
N PRO A 200 -14.11 -9.52 11.95
CA PRO A 200 -13.96 -10.09 13.28
C PRO A 200 -13.33 -9.08 14.25
N SER A 201 -13.87 -9.00 15.43
CA SER A 201 -13.33 -8.17 16.53
C SER A 201 -12.69 -9.06 17.60
N GLU A 202 -11.84 -8.47 18.41
CA GLU A 202 -11.22 -9.11 19.56
C GLU A 202 -11.50 -8.31 20.84
N ASN A 203 -11.80 -9.01 21.92
CA ASN A 203 -12.13 -8.40 23.21
C ASN A 203 -10.86 -8.13 24.04
N ALA A 204 -10.00 -7.24 23.57
CA ALA A 204 -8.91 -6.70 24.37
C ALA A 204 -9.23 -5.25 24.76
N ALA A 205 -8.88 -4.85 25.99
CA ALA A 205 -9.27 -3.55 26.55
C ALA A 205 -8.74 -2.34 25.75
N ASN A 206 -7.68 -2.54 24.99
CA ASN A 206 -7.05 -1.49 24.18
C ASN A 206 -7.38 -1.57 22.69
N ILE A 207 -8.26 -2.49 22.23
CA ILE A 207 -8.71 -2.57 20.83
C ILE A 207 -10.04 -1.81 20.69
N GLU A 208 -10.08 -0.90 19.72
CA GLU A 208 -11.28 -0.13 19.37
C GLU A 208 -11.58 -0.25 17.88
N THR A 209 -12.85 -0.52 17.55
CA THR A 209 -13.29 -0.65 16.16
C THR A 209 -14.02 0.60 15.71
N HIS A 210 -13.63 1.14 14.55
CA HIS A 210 -14.23 2.33 13.94
C HIS A 210 -14.78 2.01 12.56
N GLU A 211 -15.94 2.59 12.26
CA GLU A 211 -16.58 2.45 10.96
C GLU A 211 -16.44 3.73 10.14
N PHE A 212 -15.97 3.56 8.90
CA PHE A 212 -15.85 4.62 7.92
C PHE A 212 -16.75 4.35 6.71
N GLY A 213 -17.27 5.42 6.11
CA GLY A 213 -18.07 5.35 4.90
C GLY A 213 -17.91 6.60 4.06
N GLY A 214 -18.03 6.44 2.76
CA GLY A 214 -17.87 7.53 1.78
C GLY A 214 -16.99 7.14 0.60
N PRO A 215 -16.73 8.07 -0.32
CA PRO A 215 -15.86 7.81 -1.47
C PRO A 215 -14.40 7.68 -1.06
N HIS A 216 -13.56 7.13 -1.97
CA HIS A 216 -12.11 7.23 -1.82
C HIS A 216 -11.69 8.70 -1.59
N PRO A 217 -10.86 9.02 -0.59
CA PRO A 217 -9.93 8.14 0.16
C PRO A 217 -10.45 7.67 1.53
N ALA A 218 -11.75 7.43 1.72
CA ALA A 218 -12.30 6.98 3.00
C ALA A 218 -11.62 5.72 3.57
N GLY A 219 -11.01 4.89 2.74
CA GLY A 219 -10.31 3.66 3.10
C GLY A 219 -8.79 3.81 3.27
N LEU A 220 -8.22 5.00 3.19
CA LEU A 220 -6.80 5.21 3.42
C LEU A 220 -6.47 5.39 4.90
N SER A 221 -5.31 4.89 5.29
CA SER A 221 -4.82 5.03 6.67
C SER A 221 -4.66 6.49 7.09
N GLY A 222 -4.22 7.39 6.20
CA GLY A 222 -4.14 8.81 6.49
C GLY A 222 -5.48 9.43 6.86
N THR A 223 -6.56 9.05 6.17
CA THR A 223 -7.93 9.47 6.51
C THR A 223 -8.34 8.96 7.90
N HIS A 224 -8.04 7.70 8.21
CA HIS A 224 -8.37 7.13 9.53
C HIS A 224 -7.64 7.83 10.66
N ILE A 225 -6.35 8.07 10.50
CA ILE A 225 -5.50 8.76 11.46
C ILE A 225 -6.03 10.17 11.71
N HIS A 226 -6.30 10.93 10.66
CA HIS A 226 -6.79 12.31 10.78
C HIS A 226 -8.06 12.43 11.62
N PHE A 227 -9.04 11.53 11.40
CA PHE A 227 -10.33 11.60 12.07
C PHE A 227 -10.37 10.96 13.47
N ILE A 228 -9.40 10.13 13.83
CA ILE A 228 -9.36 9.43 15.13
C ILE A 228 -8.27 10.01 16.03
N GLU A 229 -7.04 10.06 15.52
CA GLU A 229 -5.85 10.39 16.31
C GLU A 229 -4.81 11.12 15.47
N PRO A 230 -5.05 12.40 15.09
CA PRO A 230 -4.14 13.17 14.24
C PRO A 230 -2.71 13.20 14.77
N VAL A 231 -1.75 13.14 13.85
CA VAL A 231 -0.32 13.12 14.15
C VAL A 231 0.35 14.47 13.88
N GLY A 232 1.59 14.58 14.31
CA GLY A 232 2.41 15.77 14.13
C GLY A 232 3.87 15.48 14.55
N ALA A 233 4.69 16.49 14.67
CA ALA A 233 6.11 16.35 14.95
C ALA A 233 6.44 15.50 16.20
N ASN A 234 5.61 15.58 17.24
CA ASN A 234 5.84 14.92 18.53
C ASN A 234 4.93 13.72 18.80
N LYS A 235 4.20 13.25 17.78
CA LYS A 235 3.24 12.17 17.94
C LYS A 235 3.30 11.24 16.75
N THR A 236 3.75 10.01 17.00
CA THR A 236 3.91 8.98 15.95
C THR A 236 2.92 7.85 16.20
N VAL A 237 2.20 7.46 15.16
CA VAL A 237 1.35 6.27 15.14
C VAL A 237 1.89 5.27 14.13
N TRP A 238 1.49 4.00 14.26
CA TRP A 238 1.83 2.97 13.30
C TRP A 238 0.60 2.51 12.54
N THR A 239 0.80 2.10 11.30
CA THR A 239 -0.24 1.54 10.44
C THR A 239 0.14 0.14 10.00
N ILE A 240 -0.88 -0.70 9.80
CA ILE A 240 -0.73 -2.07 9.31
C ILE A 240 -1.94 -2.47 8.46
N ASN A 241 -1.70 -3.25 7.41
CA ASN A 241 -2.74 -3.80 6.54
C ASN A 241 -3.35 -5.08 7.12
N TYR A 242 -4.62 -5.36 6.82
CA TYR A 242 -5.35 -6.53 7.31
C TYR A 242 -4.69 -7.87 6.96
N GLN A 243 -4.06 -8.02 5.79
CA GLN A 243 -3.37 -9.26 5.42
C GLN A 243 -2.10 -9.49 6.24
N ASP A 244 -1.45 -8.42 6.65
CA ASP A 244 -0.29 -8.51 7.53
C ASP A 244 -0.69 -8.85 8.96
N VAL A 245 -1.86 -8.41 9.41
CA VAL A 245 -2.44 -8.86 10.70
C VAL A 245 -2.70 -10.37 10.67
N ILE A 246 -3.27 -10.91 9.59
CA ILE A 246 -3.44 -12.35 9.38
C ILE A 246 -2.09 -13.07 9.42
N ALA A 247 -1.06 -12.53 8.74
CA ALA A 247 0.27 -13.12 8.72
C ALA A 247 0.91 -13.17 10.12
N ILE A 248 0.73 -12.12 10.93
CA ILE A 248 1.18 -12.09 12.33
C ILE A 248 0.45 -13.16 13.15
N GLY A 249 -0.87 -13.23 13.07
CA GLY A 249 -1.65 -14.23 13.83
C GLY A 249 -1.22 -15.65 13.50
N ARG A 250 -1.01 -15.96 12.22
CA ARG A 250 -0.54 -17.26 11.76
C ARG A 250 0.89 -17.57 12.22
N LEU A 251 1.81 -16.59 12.13
CA LEU A 251 3.19 -16.75 12.61
C LEU A 251 3.23 -17.17 14.09
N PHE A 252 2.50 -16.45 14.94
CA PHE A 252 2.57 -16.66 16.39
C PHE A 252 2.03 -18.03 16.83
N VAL A 253 1.12 -18.62 16.09
CA VAL A 253 0.57 -19.95 16.39
C VAL A 253 1.39 -21.06 15.72
N THR A 254 1.85 -20.85 14.49
CA THR A 254 2.52 -21.93 13.73
C THR A 254 4.04 -21.91 13.83
N GLY A 255 4.64 -20.78 14.20
CA GLY A 255 6.08 -20.56 14.15
C GLY A 255 6.62 -20.43 12.72
N ARG A 256 5.76 -20.26 11.71
CA ARG A 256 6.12 -20.25 10.28
C ARG A 256 5.71 -18.95 9.62
N LEU A 257 6.61 -18.40 8.79
CA LEU A 257 6.32 -17.19 8.04
C LEU A 257 5.21 -17.43 7.03
N ASN A 258 4.10 -16.69 7.14
CA ASN A 258 3.06 -16.71 6.13
C ASN A 258 3.34 -15.67 5.04
N ALA A 259 3.73 -16.13 3.86
CA ALA A 259 3.97 -15.28 2.70
C ALA A 259 2.77 -15.23 1.73
N GLU A 260 1.66 -15.93 2.03
CA GLU A 260 0.45 -15.91 1.19
C GLU A 260 -0.15 -14.50 1.11
N ARG A 261 -0.62 -14.14 -0.08
CA ARG A 261 -1.34 -12.89 -0.36
C ARG A 261 -2.53 -13.17 -1.27
N VAL A 262 -3.61 -12.44 -1.03
CA VAL A 262 -4.71 -12.34 -1.98
C VAL A 262 -4.64 -10.97 -2.64
N VAL A 263 -4.52 -10.95 -3.96
CA VAL A 263 -4.42 -9.72 -4.74
C VAL A 263 -5.59 -9.59 -5.70
N ALA A 264 -6.09 -8.37 -5.87
CA ALA A 264 -7.08 -8.06 -6.89
C ALA A 264 -6.38 -7.87 -8.25
N LEU A 265 -6.64 -8.73 -9.22
CA LEU A 265 -6.26 -8.49 -10.61
C LEU A 265 -7.43 -7.79 -11.31
N GLY A 266 -7.24 -6.52 -11.69
CA GLY A 266 -8.30 -5.69 -12.25
C GLY A 266 -7.83 -4.67 -13.26
N GLY A 267 -8.79 -4.05 -13.94
CA GLY A 267 -8.56 -3.02 -14.93
C GLY A 267 -9.15 -3.33 -16.29
N PRO A 268 -9.31 -2.30 -17.15
CA PRO A 268 -9.98 -2.44 -18.44
C PRO A 268 -9.24 -3.35 -19.44
N GLN A 269 -8.00 -3.72 -19.17
CA GLN A 269 -7.17 -4.58 -19.99
C GLN A 269 -7.02 -6.01 -19.45
N VAL A 270 -7.76 -6.35 -18.39
CA VAL A 270 -7.80 -7.71 -17.84
C VAL A 270 -8.99 -8.48 -18.41
N ASN A 271 -8.75 -9.68 -18.95
CA ASN A 271 -9.80 -10.52 -19.55
C ASN A 271 -10.80 -11.05 -18.51
N LYS A 272 -10.30 -11.46 -17.34
CA LYS A 272 -11.11 -12.02 -16.25
C LYS A 272 -10.71 -11.38 -14.90
N PRO A 273 -11.19 -10.17 -14.60
CA PRO A 273 -10.87 -9.50 -13.34
C PRO A 273 -11.41 -10.28 -12.15
N ARG A 274 -10.55 -10.63 -11.18
CA ARG A 274 -10.89 -11.41 -9.99
C ARG A 274 -9.82 -11.31 -8.90
N LEU A 275 -10.07 -11.90 -7.75
CA LEU A 275 -9.07 -12.03 -6.70
C LEU A 275 -8.24 -13.31 -6.90
N LEU A 276 -6.93 -13.20 -6.76
CA LEU A 276 -6.00 -14.30 -6.95
C LEU A 276 -5.17 -14.52 -5.69
N ARG A 277 -5.06 -15.78 -5.26
CA ARG A 277 -4.13 -16.21 -4.23
C ARG A 277 -2.73 -16.32 -4.83
N THR A 278 -1.77 -15.70 -4.20
CA THR A 278 -0.37 -15.66 -4.63
C THR A 278 0.56 -15.58 -3.42
N VAL A 279 1.81 -15.21 -3.62
CA VAL A 279 2.80 -15.05 -2.57
C VAL A 279 3.39 -13.64 -2.56
N LEU A 280 3.90 -13.24 -1.41
CA LEU A 280 4.57 -11.96 -1.23
C LEU A 280 5.73 -11.82 -2.21
N GLY A 281 5.83 -10.67 -2.88
CA GLY A 281 6.87 -10.39 -3.86
C GLY A 281 6.79 -11.21 -5.14
N ALA A 282 5.66 -11.87 -5.43
CA ALA A 282 5.46 -12.66 -6.64
C ALA A 282 5.74 -11.87 -7.91
N LYS A 283 6.33 -12.51 -8.92
CA LYS A 283 6.58 -11.90 -10.23
C LYS A 283 5.26 -11.56 -10.93
N VAL A 284 5.04 -10.28 -11.20
CA VAL A 284 3.76 -9.78 -11.72
C VAL A 284 3.48 -10.29 -13.12
N SER A 285 4.50 -10.39 -13.98
CA SER A 285 4.35 -10.96 -15.34
C SER A 285 3.92 -12.44 -15.33
N GLN A 286 4.24 -13.21 -14.29
CA GLN A 286 3.75 -14.58 -14.13
C GLN A 286 2.26 -14.61 -13.74
N ILE A 287 1.84 -13.69 -12.87
CA ILE A 287 0.43 -13.57 -12.46
C ILE A 287 -0.45 -13.13 -13.64
N THR A 288 0.07 -12.26 -14.51
CA THR A 288 -0.69 -11.67 -15.61
C THR A 288 -0.56 -12.45 -16.94
N ALA A 289 0.23 -13.52 -16.95
CA ALA A 289 0.44 -14.33 -18.16
C ALA A 289 -0.88 -14.92 -18.69
N GLY A 290 -1.25 -14.59 -19.93
CA GLY A 290 -2.49 -15.03 -20.57
C GLY A 290 -3.77 -14.36 -20.04
N GLU A 291 -3.65 -13.43 -19.12
CA GLU A 291 -4.79 -12.74 -18.50
C GLU A 291 -5.14 -11.39 -19.16
N LEU A 292 -4.27 -10.90 -20.04
CA LEU A 292 -4.41 -9.54 -20.58
C LEU A 292 -5.00 -9.53 -21.99
N VAL A 293 -5.68 -8.45 -22.31
CA VAL A 293 -6.05 -8.13 -23.69
C VAL A 293 -4.78 -7.88 -24.51
N ASP A 294 -4.78 -8.31 -25.77
CA ASP A 294 -3.65 -8.09 -26.69
C ASP A 294 -3.59 -6.61 -27.11
N ALA A 295 -2.86 -5.83 -26.36
CA ALA A 295 -2.66 -4.38 -26.52
C ALA A 295 -1.33 -3.95 -25.86
N ASP A 296 -0.94 -2.70 -26.10
CA ASP A 296 0.18 -2.08 -25.34
C ASP A 296 -0.30 -1.72 -23.94
N ASN A 297 0.00 -2.59 -22.99
CA ASN A 297 -0.53 -2.52 -21.63
C ASN A 297 0.50 -1.99 -20.62
N ARG A 298 0.03 -1.12 -19.73
CA ARG A 298 0.74 -0.79 -18.50
C ARG A 298 0.24 -1.67 -17.37
N VAL A 299 1.13 -2.54 -16.88
CA VAL A 299 0.88 -3.35 -15.69
C VAL A 299 1.42 -2.62 -14.47
N ILE A 300 0.59 -2.47 -13.45
CA ILE A 300 0.87 -1.69 -12.25
C ILE A 300 0.76 -2.62 -11.05
N SER A 301 1.81 -2.73 -10.25
CA SER A 301 1.73 -3.28 -8.90
C SER A 301 1.12 -2.23 -8.00
N GLY A 302 -0.07 -2.48 -7.46
CA GLY A 302 -0.84 -1.52 -6.68
C GLY A 302 -1.98 -0.85 -7.45
N SER A 303 -2.51 0.22 -6.87
CA SER A 303 -3.61 1.01 -7.41
C SER A 303 -3.21 1.83 -8.64
N VAL A 304 -4.15 2.09 -9.53
CA VAL A 304 -3.97 3.05 -10.65
C VAL A 304 -3.66 4.48 -10.16
N LEU A 305 -3.89 4.77 -8.88
CA LEU A 305 -3.66 6.09 -8.27
C LEU A 305 -2.24 6.25 -7.74
N ASN A 306 -1.68 5.22 -7.10
CA ASN A 306 -0.41 5.31 -6.35
C ASN A 306 0.49 4.08 -6.52
N GLY A 307 0.16 3.16 -7.41
CA GLY A 307 0.98 1.97 -7.67
C GLY A 307 2.22 2.26 -8.51
N ALA A 308 3.10 1.27 -8.57
CA ALA A 308 4.35 1.31 -9.32
C ALA A 308 4.27 0.48 -10.61
N ILE A 309 4.97 0.90 -11.67
CA ILE A 309 5.06 0.13 -12.93
C ILE A 309 5.80 -1.18 -12.66
N ALA A 310 5.15 -2.31 -12.98
CA ALA A 310 5.74 -3.64 -12.88
C ALA A 310 6.50 -3.97 -14.18
N GLN A 311 7.81 -3.67 -14.19
CA GLN A 311 8.67 -3.91 -15.34
C GLN A 311 10.15 -4.10 -14.93
N GLY A 312 10.88 -4.97 -15.60
CA GLY A 312 12.31 -5.16 -15.39
C GLY A 312 12.63 -5.57 -13.95
N ALA A 313 13.52 -4.81 -13.29
CA ALA A 313 13.89 -5.05 -11.89
C ALA A 313 12.72 -4.87 -10.88
N HIS A 314 11.65 -4.21 -11.30
CA HIS A 314 10.45 -3.94 -10.50
C HIS A 314 9.24 -4.79 -10.93
N ASP A 315 9.43 -5.85 -11.73
CA ASP A 315 8.36 -6.75 -12.18
C ASP A 315 7.88 -7.69 -11.06
N TYR A 316 7.69 -7.16 -9.86
CA TYR A 316 7.28 -7.92 -8.68
C TYR A 316 6.22 -7.19 -7.89
N LEU A 317 5.39 -7.99 -7.19
CA LEU A 317 4.35 -7.44 -6.31
C LEU A 317 4.99 -6.68 -5.14
N GLY A 318 4.62 -5.41 -5.01
CA GLY A 318 5.08 -4.57 -3.93
C GLY A 318 4.66 -5.07 -2.56
N ARG A 319 5.50 -4.79 -1.54
CA ARG A 319 5.29 -5.27 -0.17
C ARG A 319 3.95 -4.82 0.42
N TYR A 320 3.55 -3.61 0.10
CA TYR A 320 2.34 -2.99 0.63
C TYR A 320 1.17 -2.99 -0.37
N HIS A 321 1.33 -3.66 -1.52
CA HIS A 321 0.32 -3.71 -2.58
C HIS A 321 -0.56 -4.96 -2.45
N ASN A 322 -1.88 -4.76 -2.51
CA ASN A 322 -2.89 -5.83 -2.49
C ASN A 322 -3.65 -5.96 -3.81
N GLN A 323 -3.16 -5.31 -4.86
CA GLN A 323 -3.78 -5.37 -6.19
C GLN A 323 -2.75 -5.21 -7.30
N ILE A 324 -3.14 -5.69 -8.48
CA ILE A 324 -2.46 -5.48 -9.77
C ILE A 324 -3.49 -4.84 -10.68
N SER A 325 -3.17 -3.64 -11.17
CA SER A 325 -4.04 -2.86 -12.03
C SER A 325 -3.48 -2.80 -13.44
N VAL A 326 -4.32 -3.03 -14.47
CA VAL A 326 -3.85 -3.02 -15.86
C VAL A 326 -4.68 -2.06 -16.69
N ILE A 327 -4.02 -1.09 -17.30
CA ILE A 327 -4.59 -0.09 -18.19
C ILE A 327 -3.81 -0.06 -19.50
N GLU A 328 -4.43 0.47 -20.56
CA GLU A 328 -3.76 0.63 -21.87
C GLU A 328 -2.79 1.82 -21.83
N GLU A 329 -1.64 1.68 -22.52
CA GLU A 329 -0.73 2.79 -22.77
C GLU A 329 -1.35 3.81 -23.74
N GLY A 330 -1.56 5.01 -23.26
CA GLY A 330 -2.18 6.10 -24.03
C GLY A 330 -1.20 6.85 -24.92
N ARG A 331 -0.54 6.17 -25.87
CA ARG A 331 0.47 6.78 -26.75
C ARG A 331 -0.12 7.55 -27.93
N SER A 332 -1.35 7.23 -28.33
CA SER A 332 -2.01 7.90 -29.45
C SER A 332 -2.59 9.24 -29.05
N LYS A 333 -2.35 10.28 -29.87
CA LYS A 333 -2.99 11.59 -29.72
C LYS A 333 -4.20 11.65 -30.64
N GLU A 334 -5.36 12.02 -30.09
CA GLU A 334 -6.56 12.23 -30.89
C GLU A 334 -6.48 13.57 -31.62
N LEU A 335 -6.75 13.54 -32.93
CA LEU A 335 -6.87 14.76 -33.72
C LEU A 335 -8.13 15.53 -33.30
N PHE A 336 -7.98 16.80 -32.92
CA PHE A 336 -9.07 17.66 -32.41
C PHE A 336 -9.77 17.12 -31.16
N GLY A 337 -9.13 16.23 -30.38
CA GLY A 337 -9.72 15.66 -29.17
C GLY A 337 -10.26 16.68 -28.15
N TRP A 338 -9.69 17.88 -28.12
CA TRP A 338 -10.10 18.98 -27.22
C TRP A 338 -11.43 19.68 -27.63
N VAL A 339 -11.94 19.50 -28.84
CA VAL A 339 -13.25 20.01 -29.31
C VAL A 339 -14.29 18.91 -29.49
N ALA A 340 -13.87 17.64 -29.43
CA ALA A 340 -14.76 16.50 -29.58
C ALA A 340 -15.68 16.35 -28.36
N PRO A 341 -16.93 15.87 -28.51
CA PRO A 341 -17.86 15.64 -27.41
C PRO A 341 -17.35 14.60 -26.37
N GLN A 342 -16.55 13.63 -26.80
CA GLN A 342 -15.87 12.61 -25.98
C GLN A 342 -16.79 11.92 -24.95
N PRO A 343 -17.81 11.16 -25.36
CA PRO A 343 -18.70 10.46 -24.45
C PRO A 343 -17.99 9.29 -23.73
N ASP A 344 -16.85 8.83 -24.25
CA ASP A 344 -16.04 7.71 -23.72
C ASP A 344 -14.87 8.16 -22.83
N LYS A 345 -14.73 9.47 -22.60
CA LYS A 345 -13.73 10.01 -21.67
C LYS A 345 -14.37 10.57 -20.42
N TYR A 346 -13.79 10.19 -19.29
CA TYR A 346 -14.15 10.73 -17.99
C TYR A 346 -13.49 12.10 -17.78
N SER A 347 -14.23 13.00 -17.16
CA SER A 347 -13.73 14.28 -16.69
C SER A 347 -14.40 14.64 -15.37
N ILE A 348 -13.63 15.07 -14.38
CA ILE A 348 -14.16 15.56 -13.10
C ILE A 348 -14.91 16.89 -13.27
N THR A 349 -14.55 17.67 -14.26
CA THR A 349 -15.21 18.91 -14.64
C THR A 349 -16.14 18.66 -15.83
N ARG A 350 -17.00 19.63 -16.17
CA ARG A 350 -17.99 19.53 -17.27
C ARG A 350 -17.34 19.73 -18.64
N THR A 351 -16.19 19.12 -18.90
CA THR A 351 -15.45 19.32 -20.16
C THR A 351 -15.76 18.27 -21.22
N THR A 352 -16.23 17.07 -20.81
CA THR A 352 -16.60 15.99 -21.74
C THR A 352 -18.04 15.55 -21.51
N LEU A 353 -18.69 14.96 -22.51
CA LEU A 353 -20.02 14.37 -22.34
C LEU A 353 -20.02 13.19 -21.39
N GLY A 354 -18.89 12.49 -21.26
CA GLY A 354 -18.73 11.41 -20.29
C GLY A 354 -19.00 11.84 -18.86
N HIS A 355 -18.73 13.10 -18.49
CA HIS A 355 -19.06 13.64 -17.17
C HIS A 355 -20.55 13.48 -16.79
N PHE A 356 -21.44 13.55 -17.74
CA PHE A 356 -22.90 13.48 -17.52
C PHE A 356 -23.44 12.05 -17.48
N LEU A 357 -22.62 11.05 -17.83
CA LEU A 357 -22.99 9.64 -17.88
C LEU A 357 -22.70 8.95 -16.53
N LYS A 358 -23.53 9.21 -15.53
CA LYS A 358 -23.29 8.85 -14.11
C LYS A 358 -22.98 7.36 -13.84
N ASN A 359 -23.50 6.44 -14.63
CA ASN A 359 -23.35 4.99 -14.42
C ASN A 359 -22.39 4.33 -15.41
N LYS A 360 -21.71 5.13 -16.24
CA LYS A 360 -20.76 4.61 -17.21
C LYS A 360 -19.42 4.31 -16.54
N LEU A 361 -18.89 3.11 -16.81
CA LEU A 361 -17.50 2.77 -16.48
C LEU A 361 -16.63 3.06 -17.70
N PHE A 362 -15.46 3.63 -17.46
CA PHE A 362 -14.55 4.10 -18.49
C PHE A 362 -13.30 3.21 -18.57
N LYS A 363 -12.81 3.03 -19.78
CA LYS A 363 -11.49 2.42 -20.04
C LYS A 363 -10.44 3.52 -19.90
N PHE A 364 -9.93 3.70 -18.69
CA PHE A 364 -8.84 4.62 -18.46
C PHE A 364 -7.55 4.12 -19.13
N THR A 365 -6.75 5.08 -19.58
CA THR A 365 -5.42 4.86 -20.18
C THR A 365 -4.39 5.72 -19.47
N THR A 366 -3.11 5.56 -19.81
CA THR A 366 -2.04 6.41 -19.28
C THR A 366 -1.99 7.80 -19.93
N ALA A 367 -2.87 8.11 -20.87
CA ALA A 367 -2.90 9.41 -21.55
C ALA A 367 -3.23 10.55 -20.57
N VAL A 368 -2.29 11.45 -20.38
CA VAL A 368 -2.44 12.60 -19.48
C VAL A 368 -3.47 13.62 -19.99
N ASN A 369 -3.76 13.63 -21.30
CA ASN A 369 -4.70 14.54 -21.98
C ASN A 369 -4.48 16.03 -21.62
N GLY A 370 -3.22 16.44 -21.56
CA GLY A 370 -2.82 17.80 -21.21
C GLY A 370 -1.29 17.94 -21.23
N GLY A 371 -0.81 19.05 -20.78
CA GLY A 371 0.62 19.33 -20.63
C GLY A 371 0.87 20.08 -19.34
N ASP A 372 2.13 20.12 -18.94
CA ASP A 372 2.57 20.84 -17.76
C ASP A 372 2.22 22.33 -17.85
N ARG A 373 1.63 22.84 -16.81
CA ARG A 373 1.27 24.27 -16.70
C ARG A 373 1.25 24.68 -15.23
N ALA A 374 1.25 25.98 -14.98
CA ALA A 374 1.13 26.49 -13.62
C ALA A 374 -0.14 25.96 -12.92
N MET A 375 -0.04 25.77 -11.60
CA MET A 375 -1.20 25.40 -10.79
C MET A 375 -2.30 26.45 -10.88
N VAL A 376 -3.52 26.02 -11.15
CA VAL A 376 -4.71 26.88 -11.22
C VAL A 376 -5.66 26.46 -10.09
N PRO A 377 -5.92 27.32 -9.11
CA PRO A 377 -6.79 27.02 -7.95
C PRO A 377 -8.26 27.15 -8.35
N ILE A 378 -8.84 26.12 -8.91
CA ILE A 378 -10.26 26.07 -9.33
C ILE A 378 -11.14 25.25 -8.38
N GLY A 379 -10.65 24.92 -7.20
CA GLY A 379 -11.38 24.19 -6.16
C GLY A 379 -11.45 22.67 -6.39
N THR A 380 -10.65 22.09 -7.31
CA THR A 380 -10.65 20.65 -7.56
C THR A 380 -9.99 19.88 -6.43
N TYR A 381 -8.95 20.42 -5.81
CA TYR A 381 -8.24 19.77 -4.68
C TYR A 381 -9.14 19.71 -3.45
N GLU A 382 -9.83 20.80 -3.12
CA GLU A 382 -10.76 20.88 -1.99
C GLU A 382 -11.94 19.91 -2.11
N ARG A 383 -12.28 19.49 -3.33
CA ARG A 383 -13.35 18.51 -3.57
C ARG A 383 -12.93 17.08 -3.23
N VAL A 384 -11.65 16.77 -3.34
CA VAL A 384 -11.12 15.39 -3.16
C VAL A 384 -10.33 15.20 -1.87
N MET A 385 -9.95 16.29 -1.19
CA MET A 385 -9.24 16.26 0.10
C MET A 385 -10.26 16.30 1.25
N PRO A 386 -10.47 15.17 1.97
CA PRO A 386 -11.40 15.12 3.10
C PRO A 386 -10.81 15.65 4.41
N LEU A 387 -9.49 15.67 4.55
CA LEU A 387 -8.79 16.12 5.74
C LEU A 387 -8.98 17.63 5.93
N ASP A 388 -8.93 18.08 7.17
CA ASP A 388 -9.01 19.51 7.53
C ASP A 388 -7.68 20.22 7.25
N ILE A 389 -7.27 20.17 6.00
CA ILE A 389 -6.05 20.75 5.44
C ILE A 389 -6.46 21.73 4.33
N LEU A 390 -5.66 22.75 4.11
CA LEU A 390 -5.81 23.67 2.98
C LEU A 390 -5.01 23.16 1.76
N PRO A 391 -5.58 22.27 0.91
CA PRO A 391 -4.81 21.52 -0.06
C PRO A 391 -4.15 22.42 -1.11
N THR A 392 -4.84 23.44 -1.61
CA THR A 392 -4.25 24.35 -2.61
C THR A 392 -2.99 25.04 -2.09
N LEU A 393 -2.97 25.47 -0.84
CA LEU A 393 -1.79 26.13 -0.25
C LEU A 393 -0.68 25.12 -0.01
N LEU A 394 -1.00 24.00 0.63
CA LEU A 394 -0.04 22.94 0.89
C LEU A 394 0.63 22.44 -0.40
N LEU A 395 -0.14 22.15 -1.44
CA LEU A 395 0.41 21.65 -2.71
C LEU A 395 1.35 22.68 -3.39
N ARG A 396 1.09 23.97 -3.22
CA ARG A 396 2.02 25.02 -3.68
C ARG A 396 3.32 25.01 -2.91
N ASP A 397 3.27 24.85 -1.59
CA ASP A 397 4.46 24.78 -0.75
C ASP A 397 5.30 23.55 -1.05
N LEU A 398 4.64 22.39 -1.34
CA LEU A 398 5.34 21.20 -1.81
C LEU A 398 6.07 21.43 -3.15
N ILE A 399 5.48 22.18 -4.09
CA ILE A 399 6.12 22.49 -5.38
C ILE A 399 7.36 23.35 -5.19
N VAL A 400 7.32 24.36 -4.31
CA VAL A 400 8.46 25.24 -4.06
C VAL A 400 9.45 24.67 -3.05
N GLY A 401 9.06 23.63 -2.30
CA GLY A 401 9.88 23.00 -1.28
C GLY A 401 9.99 23.79 0.01
N ASP A 402 8.96 24.57 0.37
CA ASP A 402 8.88 25.29 1.64
C ASP A 402 8.47 24.33 2.76
N THR A 403 9.45 23.90 3.55
CA THR A 403 9.29 22.92 4.62
C THR A 403 8.54 23.48 5.83
N ASP A 404 8.78 24.72 6.19
CA ASP A 404 8.16 25.36 7.37
C ASP A 404 6.65 25.56 7.14
N SER A 405 6.29 26.14 6.00
CA SER A 405 4.90 26.35 5.62
C SER A 405 4.17 25.03 5.41
N ALA A 406 4.80 24.04 4.77
CA ALA A 406 4.22 22.71 4.56
C ALA A 406 3.92 22.00 5.89
N GLN A 407 4.81 22.10 6.91
CA GLN A 407 4.56 21.58 8.25
C GLN A 407 3.38 22.29 8.93
N ALA A 408 3.35 23.62 8.87
CA ALA A 408 2.26 24.42 9.43
C ALA A 408 0.89 24.08 8.77
N LEU A 409 0.89 23.64 7.52
CA LEU A 409 -0.29 23.22 6.77
C LEU A 409 -0.61 21.72 6.90
N GLY A 410 0.13 20.97 7.72
CA GLY A 410 -0.21 19.58 8.08
C GLY A 410 0.41 18.50 7.20
N CYS A 411 1.51 18.75 6.48
CA CYS A 411 2.16 17.74 5.61
C CYS A 411 2.61 16.49 6.37
N LEU A 412 2.87 16.58 7.68
CA LEU A 412 3.31 15.43 8.50
C LEU A 412 2.24 14.36 8.67
N GLU A 413 0.97 14.69 8.49
CA GLU A 413 -0.12 13.72 8.53
C GLU A 413 -0.18 12.86 7.25
N LEU A 414 0.43 13.31 6.15
CA LEU A 414 0.24 12.77 4.81
C LEU A 414 1.30 11.74 4.42
N ASP A 415 0.88 10.84 3.55
CA ASP A 415 1.71 10.00 2.71
C ASP A 415 1.40 10.26 1.23
N GLU A 416 2.21 9.72 0.33
CA GLU A 416 2.03 9.90 -1.12
C GLU A 416 0.63 9.49 -1.58
N GLU A 417 0.08 8.41 -1.00
CA GLU A 417 -1.26 7.91 -1.35
C GLU A 417 -2.38 8.91 -1.04
N ASP A 418 -2.23 9.73 0.01
CA ASP A 418 -3.23 10.72 0.40
C ASP A 418 -3.33 11.87 -0.61
N LEU A 419 -2.27 12.11 -1.40
CA LEU A 419 -2.23 13.14 -2.45
C LEU A 419 -2.51 12.60 -3.86
N ALA A 420 -2.71 11.28 -4.02
CA ALA A 420 -2.90 10.66 -5.32
C ALA A 420 -4.14 11.20 -6.07
N LEU A 421 -5.25 11.43 -5.37
CA LEU A 421 -6.41 12.09 -5.97
C LEU A 421 -6.12 13.56 -6.34
N CYS A 422 -5.31 14.26 -5.57
CA CYS A 422 -4.90 15.63 -5.92
C CYS A 422 -4.08 15.65 -7.22
N SER A 423 -3.16 14.70 -7.41
CA SER A 423 -2.44 14.51 -8.67
C SER A 423 -3.39 14.19 -9.82
N PHE A 424 -4.34 13.27 -9.61
CA PHE A 424 -5.34 12.89 -10.62
C PHE A 424 -6.20 14.07 -11.10
N VAL A 425 -6.70 14.91 -10.18
CA VAL A 425 -7.57 16.04 -10.52
C VAL A 425 -6.80 17.30 -10.91
N CYS A 426 -5.47 17.30 -10.87
CA CYS A 426 -4.62 18.46 -11.10
C CYS A 426 -4.72 18.96 -12.55
N PRO A 427 -5.19 20.20 -12.81
CA PRO A 427 -5.15 20.77 -14.15
C PRO A 427 -3.74 20.98 -14.70
N GLY A 428 -2.76 21.22 -13.80
CA GLY A 428 -1.35 21.44 -14.13
C GLY A 428 -0.55 20.17 -14.31
N LYS A 429 -1.14 18.98 -14.05
CA LYS A 429 -0.50 17.65 -14.20
C LYS A 429 0.71 17.41 -13.30
N TYR A 430 0.69 18.00 -12.11
CA TYR A 430 1.73 17.75 -11.10
C TYR A 430 1.56 16.38 -10.43
N GLU A 431 2.68 15.72 -10.20
CA GLU A 431 2.80 14.52 -9.36
C GLU A 431 3.18 14.95 -7.93
N TYR A 432 2.18 15.00 -7.04
CA TYR A 432 2.38 15.54 -5.70
C TYR A 432 3.03 14.54 -4.73
N GLY A 433 2.87 13.23 -4.95
CA GLY A 433 3.48 12.20 -4.10
C GLY A 433 5.00 12.36 -3.95
N PRO A 434 5.77 12.36 -5.06
CA PRO A 434 7.23 12.57 -5.01
C PRO A 434 7.65 13.92 -4.40
N LEU A 435 6.84 14.96 -4.58
CA LEU A 435 7.11 16.28 -3.99
C LEU A 435 6.95 16.22 -2.47
N LEU A 436 5.87 15.58 -1.99
CA LEU A 436 5.66 15.35 -0.56
C LEU A 436 6.81 14.54 0.04
N ARG A 437 7.20 13.43 -0.59
CA ARG A 437 8.32 12.60 -0.09
C ARG A 437 9.60 13.40 0.07
N LYS A 438 9.93 14.23 -0.92
CA LYS A 438 11.11 15.10 -0.87
C LYS A 438 11.04 16.08 0.31
N VAL A 439 9.89 16.71 0.54
CA VAL A 439 9.67 17.65 1.65
C VAL A 439 9.78 16.91 2.98
N LEU A 440 9.12 15.76 3.14
CA LEU A 440 9.21 14.95 4.37
C LEU A 440 10.63 14.48 4.67
N GLU A 441 11.40 14.07 3.66
CA GLU A 441 12.81 13.70 3.85
C GLU A 441 13.70 14.90 4.25
N THR A 442 13.37 16.09 3.78
CA THR A 442 14.09 17.30 4.14
C THR A 442 13.79 17.68 5.59
N ILE A 443 12.53 17.70 5.97
CA ILE A 443 12.08 17.96 7.35
C ILE A 443 12.76 17.00 8.34
N GLU A 444 12.79 15.71 8.02
CA GLU A 444 13.40 14.70 8.90
C GLU A 444 14.93 14.88 9.06
N LYS A 445 15.62 15.44 8.05
CA LYS A 445 17.06 15.66 8.10
C LYS A 445 17.43 16.96 8.79
N GLU A 446 16.59 17.96 8.72
CA GLU A 446 16.83 19.31 9.22
C GLU A 446 16.21 19.59 10.59
N GLY A 447 15.17 18.85 10.96
CA GLY A 447 14.41 18.99 12.17
C GLY A 447 14.67 18.05 13.26
#